data_217750615ae52aadf1f33e995d7e6c18
#
_entry.id   217750615ae52aadf1f33e995d7e6c18
#
_cell.length_a   1.000
_cell.length_b   1.000
_cell.length_c   1.000
_cell.angle_alpha   90.00
_cell.angle_beta   90.00
_cell.angle_gamma   90.00
#
_symmetry.space_group_name_H-M   'P 1'
#
loop_
_entity.id
_entity.type
_entity.pdbx_description
1 polymer ?
#
loop_
_entity_poly.entity_id
_entity_poly.type
_entity_poly.pdbx_seq_one_letter_code
_entity_poly.pdbx_strand_id
1 'polypeptide(L)'
;MMKNKFLLIASIFFTSYGFTSPNIVIILADDLGWNDVSYHGSEIKTPNIDKLISSGVELDRFYVQPTCSPTRAELMTGKSAMRLGITRPISKNQKLGLGLEEKILPQYLKELNYSTYLLGKWHLGSYIPDYFPTRRGFDYFYGYLTGGIGYWDHIHG
;
A
#
# COMPACT_ATOMS: atom_id res chain seq x y z
N MET A 1 -6.44 67.05 33.06
CA MET A 1 -6.27 65.68 33.56
C MET A 1 -6.49 64.71 32.38
N MET A 2 -5.41 64.36 31.70
CA MET A 2 -5.46 63.39 30.57
C MET A 2 -5.27 61.99 31.14
N LYS A 3 -6.27 61.10 30.96
CA LYS A 3 -6.18 59.71 31.36
C LYS A 3 -5.59 58.91 30.21
N ASN A 4 -4.31 58.52 30.34
CA ASN A 4 -3.68 57.57 29.42
C ASN A 4 -4.29 56.18 29.55
N LYS A 5 -4.99 55.72 28.53
CA LYS A 5 -5.40 54.34 28.40
C LYS A 5 -4.27 53.53 27.79
N PHE A 6 -3.60 52.74 28.60
CA PHE A 6 -2.65 51.73 28.13
C PHE A 6 -3.47 50.58 27.47
N LEU A 7 -3.32 50.42 26.17
CA LEU A 7 -3.88 49.30 25.43
C LEU A 7 -2.86 48.16 25.50
N LEU A 8 -3.18 47.15 26.30
CA LEU A 8 -2.36 45.92 26.39
C LEU A 8 -2.67 45.03 25.18
N ILE A 9 -1.79 44.99 24.18
CA ILE A 9 -1.90 44.07 23.05
C ILE A 9 -1.31 42.74 23.51
N ALA A 10 -2.17 41.76 23.86
CA ALA A 10 -1.76 40.40 24.10
C ALA A 10 -1.49 39.71 22.76
N SER A 11 -0.23 39.57 22.36
CA SER A 11 0.15 38.75 21.21
C SER A 11 0.00 37.29 21.55
N ILE A 12 -1.08 36.67 21.09
CA ILE A 12 -1.28 35.23 21.18
C ILE A 12 -0.38 34.57 20.11
N PHE A 13 0.74 34.04 20.54
CA PHE A 13 1.57 33.18 19.71
C PHE A 13 0.86 31.82 19.56
N PHE A 14 0.14 31.64 18.48
CA PHE A 14 -0.26 30.31 18.04
C PHE A 14 1.00 29.57 17.57
N THR A 15 1.57 28.75 18.44
CA THR A 15 2.51 27.72 18.01
C THR A 15 1.71 26.66 17.27
N SER A 16 1.66 26.73 15.95
CA SER A 16 1.19 25.64 15.13
C SER A 16 2.15 24.46 15.31
N TYR A 17 1.78 23.52 16.14
CA TYR A 17 2.40 22.20 16.12
C TYR A 17 2.08 21.60 14.74
N GLY A 18 3.01 21.69 13.84
CA GLY A 18 2.92 21.02 12.56
C GLY A 18 2.96 19.50 12.81
N PHE A 19 1.82 18.85 12.82
CA PHE A 19 1.77 17.41 12.76
C PHE A 19 2.34 16.99 11.40
N THR A 20 3.58 16.55 11.39
CA THR A 20 4.17 15.93 10.20
C THR A 20 3.47 14.59 9.98
N SER A 21 2.86 14.42 8.80
CA SER A 21 2.26 13.13 8.44
C SER A 21 3.35 12.05 8.40
N PRO A 22 3.13 10.88 9.02
CA PRO A 22 4.13 9.81 9.04
C PRO A 22 4.34 9.24 7.63
N ASN A 23 5.55 8.78 7.33
CA ASN A 23 5.79 7.97 6.15
C ASN A 23 5.13 6.59 6.34
N ILE A 24 4.55 6.06 5.26
CA ILE A 24 3.87 4.76 5.24
C ILE A 24 4.64 3.82 4.32
N VAL A 25 5.10 2.69 4.84
CA VAL A 25 5.75 1.63 4.06
C VAL A 25 4.94 0.36 4.22
N ILE A 26 4.44 -0.18 3.11
CA ILE A 26 3.72 -1.45 3.05
C ILE A 26 4.64 -2.48 2.38
N ILE A 27 4.98 -3.54 3.11
CA ILE A 27 5.75 -4.68 2.58
C ILE A 27 4.79 -5.85 2.44
N LEU A 28 4.47 -6.20 1.20
CA LEU A 28 3.58 -7.30 0.87
C LEU A 28 4.40 -8.47 0.33
N ALA A 29 4.54 -9.51 1.13
CA ALA A 29 5.15 -10.76 0.69
C ALA A 29 4.22 -11.47 -0.32
N ASP A 30 4.82 -12.12 -1.31
CA ASP A 30 4.11 -12.87 -2.35
C ASP A 30 4.36 -14.37 -2.10
N ASP A 31 3.30 -15.11 -1.81
CA ASP A 31 3.31 -16.55 -1.49
C ASP A 31 4.14 -16.92 -0.24
N LEU A 32 4.11 -16.08 0.80
CA LEU A 32 4.72 -16.38 2.10
C LEU A 32 3.72 -17.19 2.96
N GLY A 33 4.11 -18.37 3.39
CA GLY A 33 3.34 -19.19 4.32
C GLY A 33 3.46 -18.73 5.77
N TRP A 34 2.48 -19.06 6.59
CA TRP A 34 2.48 -18.74 8.02
C TRP A 34 3.75 -19.24 8.74
N ASN A 35 4.17 -20.46 8.43
CA ASN A 35 5.35 -21.08 9.04
C ASN A 35 6.67 -20.77 8.31
N ASP A 36 6.71 -19.80 7.40
CA ASP A 36 7.92 -19.45 6.64
C ASP A 36 8.76 -18.35 7.33
N VAL A 37 8.30 -17.87 8.47
CA VAL A 37 9.03 -16.89 9.29
C VAL A 37 9.52 -17.50 10.60
N SER A 38 10.76 -17.17 11.01
CA SER A 38 11.40 -17.77 12.19
C SER A 38 10.61 -17.58 13.49
N TYR A 39 9.94 -16.48 13.61
CA TYR A 39 9.11 -16.14 14.74
C TYR A 39 7.87 -17.08 14.90
N HIS A 40 7.39 -17.70 13.85
CA HIS A 40 6.39 -18.77 13.88
C HIS A 40 6.98 -20.19 13.94
N GLY A 41 8.28 -20.31 14.21
CA GLY A 41 8.95 -21.60 14.37
C GLY A 41 9.54 -22.16 13.08
N SER A 42 9.71 -21.37 12.03
CA SER A 42 10.38 -21.78 10.80
C SER A 42 11.88 -22.03 11.04
N GLU A 43 12.45 -22.95 10.27
CA GLU A 43 13.90 -23.11 10.15
C GLU A 43 14.54 -21.99 9.32
N ILE A 44 13.72 -21.28 8.52
CA ILE A 44 14.15 -20.12 7.72
C ILE A 44 14.39 -18.94 8.67
N LYS A 45 15.59 -18.38 8.62
CA LYS A 45 15.97 -17.26 9.49
C LYS A 45 15.46 -15.94 8.91
N THR A 46 14.58 -15.27 9.64
CA THR A 46 14.01 -13.96 9.26
C THR A 46 14.24 -12.89 10.34
N PRO A 47 15.51 -12.58 10.70
CA PRO A 47 15.82 -11.77 11.87
C PRO A 47 15.30 -10.34 11.80
N ASN A 48 15.12 -9.77 10.61
CA ASN A 48 14.58 -8.43 10.45
C ASN A 48 13.05 -8.40 10.64
N ILE A 49 12.35 -9.46 10.22
CA ILE A 49 10.91 -9.62 10.49
C ILE A 49 10.70 -9.82 11.98
N ASP A 50 11.50 -10.68 12.64
CA ASP A 50 11.44 -10.92 14.09
C ASP A 50 11.65 -9.62 14.88
N LYS A 51 12.62 -8.79 14.45
CA LYS A 51 12.86 -7.47 15.06
C LYS A 51 11.67 -6.54 14.88
N LEU A 52 11.06 -6.53 13.70
CA LEU A 52 9.87 -5.70 13.43
C LEU A 52 8.71 -6.11 14.33
N ILE A 53 8.44 -7.40 14.45
CA ILE A 53 7.40 -7.96 15.31
C ILE A 53 7.66 -7.61 16.77
N SER A 54 8.89 -7.77 17.26
CA SER A 54 9.23 -7.47 18.66
C SER A 54 9.05 -6.02 19.06
N SER A 55 9.05 -5.09 18.11
CA SER A 55 8.87 -3.65 18.33
C SER A 55 7.52 -3.12 17.85
N GLY A 56 6.72 -3.93 17.20
CA GLY A 56 5.46 -3.57 16.58
C GLY A 56 4.25 -4.24 17.22
N VAL A 57 3.20 -4.37 16.43
CA VAL A 57 1.96 -5.07 16.79
C VAL A 57 1.71 -6.17 15.77
N GLU A 58 1.50 -7.38 16.26
CA GLU A 58 1.05 -8.49 15.44
C GLU A 58 -0.48 -8.53 15.40
N LEU A 59 -1.03 -8.81 14.23
CA LEU A 59 -2.45 -9.05 14.03
C LEU A 59 -2.70 -10.56 13.88
N ASP A 60 -2.90 -11.26 14.98
CA ASP A 60 -3.04 -12.73 15.07
C ASP A 60 -4.12 -13.31 14.12
N ARG A 61 -5.19 -12.59 13.89
CA ARG A 61 -6.33 -13.03 13.06
C ARG A 61 -6.54 -12.17 11.81
N PHE A 62 -5.46 -11.73 11.20
CA PHE A 62 -5.50 -10.98 9.96
C PHE A 62 -5.39 -11.93 8.76
N TYR A 63 -6.51 -12.24 8.14
CA TYR A 63 -6.59 -13.14 7.00
C TYR A 63 -6.57 -12.36 5.69
N VAL A 64 -5.84 -12.89 4.72
CA VAL A 64 -5.78 -12.41 3.33
C VAL A 64 -6.42 -13.46 2.42
N GLN A 65 -6.63 -13.13 1.16
CA GLN A 65 -7.09 -14.09 0.18
C GLN A 65 -6.00 -15.12 -0.15
N PRO A 66 -6.36 -16.35 -0.53
CA PRO A 66 -5.37 -17.42 -0.79
C PRO A 66 -4.57 -17.21 -2.08
N THR A 67 -4.81 -16.11 -2.80
CA THR A 67 -4.15 -15.79 -4.08
C THR A 67 -3.87 -14.30 -4.22
N CYS A 68 -2.95 -13.98 -5.14
CA CYS A 68 -2.33 -12.65 -5.27
C CYS A 68 -3.28 -11.52 -5.73
N SER A 69 -3.97 -11.63 -6.89
CA SER A 69 -4.81 -10.53 -7.39
C SER A 69 -5.97 -10.20 -6.44
N PRO A 70 -6.70 -11.17 -5.86
CA PRO A 70 -7.72 -10.89 -4.86
C PRO A 70 -7.19 -10.15 -3.64
N THR A 71 -6.09 -10.63 -3.03
CA THR A 71 -5.45 -9.97 -1.88
C THR A 71 -5.04 -8.54 -2.21
N ARG A 72 -4.41 -8.33 -3.37
CA ARG A 72 -3.95 -7.00 -3.82
C ARG A 72 -5.11 -6.05 -4.07
N ALA A 73 -6.20 -6.55 -4.66
CA ALA A 73 -7.40 -5.76 -4.88
C ALA A 73 -8.04 -5.30 -3.55
N GLU A 74 -8.11 -6.20 -2.57
CA GLU A 74 -8.59 -5.87 -1.22
C GLU A 74 -7.69 -4.86 -0.51
N LEU A 75 -6.36 -5.05 -0.57
CA LEU A 75 -5.40 -4.11 0.00
C LEU A 75 -5.55 -2.70 -0.60
N MET A 76 -5.73 -2.61 -1.92
CA MET A 76 -5.81 -1.33 -2.62
C MET A 76 -7.14 -0.61 -2.40
N THR A 77 -8.23 -1.34 -2.17
CA THR A 77 -9.59 -0.76 -2.15
C THR A 77 -10.25 -0.76 -0.77
N GLY A 78 -9.80 -1.62 0.14
CA GLY A 78 -10.49 -1.91 1.39
C GLY A 78 -11.83 -2.66 1.20
N LYS A 79 -12.08 -3.22 0.01
CA LYS A 79 -13.31 -3.94 -0.33
C LYS A 79 -13.02 -5.42 -0.58
N SER A 80 -13.99 -6.27 -0.27
CA SER A 80 -13.89 -7.71 -0.55
C SER A 80 -13.68 -7.99 -2.04
N ALA A 81 -12.76 -8.90 -2.36
CA ALA A 81 -12.45 -9.38 -3.71
C ALA A 81 -13.69 -9.89 -4.47
N MET A 82 -14.64 -10.48 -3.74
CA MET A 82 -15.92 -10.92 -4.29
C MET A 82 -16.73 -9.76 -4.87
N ARG A 83 -16.76 -8.62 -4.17
CA ARG A 83 -17.45 -7.40 -4.64
C ARG A 83 -16.76 -6.75 -5.83
N LEU A 84 -15.45 -6.90 -5.91
CA LEU A 84 -14.63 -6.36 -7.00
C LEU A 84 -14.62 -7.26 -8.25
N GLY A 85 -15.23 -8.45 -8.17
CA GLY A 85 -15.22 -9.44 -9.25
C GLY A 85 -13.82 -10.06 -9.52
N ILE A 86 -12.86 -9.85 -8.60
CA ILE A 86 -11.49 -10.37 -8.71
C ILE A 86 -11.32 -11.51 -7.71
N THR A 87 -11.83 -12.69 -8.05
CA THR A 87 -11.84 -13.86 -7.15
C THR A 87 -10.70 -14.85 -7.41
N ARG A 88 -9.86 -14.57 -8.40
CA ARG A 88 -8.72 -15.40 -8.81
C ARG A 88 -7.63 -14.53 -9.44
N PRO A 89 -6.39 -15.05 -9.58
CA PRO A 89 -5.32 -14.34 -10.27
C PRO A 89 -5.71 -13.92 -11.70
N ILE A 90 -5.37 -12.68 -12.07
CA ILE A 90 -5.64 -12.14 -13.40
C ILE A 90 -4.56 -12.64 -14.34
N SER A 91 -4.93 -13.42 -15.36
CA SER A 91 -3.99 -13.91 -16.36
C SER A 91 -3.49 -12.79 -17.27
N LYS A 92 -2.24 -12.89 -17.74
CA LYS A 92 -1.56 -11.90 -18.62
C LYS A 92 -2.41 -11.46 -19.82
N ASN A 93 -3.10 -12.41 -20.46
CA ASN A 93 -3.89 -12.16 -21.67
C ASN A 93 -5.37 -11.85 -21.38
N GLN A 94 -5.73 -11.74 -20.12
CA GLN A 94 -7.11 -11.52 -19.73
C GLN A 94 -7.45 -10.03 -19.83
N LYS A 95 -8.57 -9.74 -20.50
CA LYS A 95 -9.11 -8.37 -20.61
C LYS A 95 -9.80 -7.93 -19.31
N LEU A 96 -9.12 -8.14 -18.19
CA LEU A 96 -9.61 -7.88 -16.85
C LEU A 96 -8.57 -7.05 -16.07
N GLY A 97 -9.06 -6.20 -15.21
CA GLY A 97 -8.28 -5.44 -14.23
C GLY A 97 -9.18 -5.00 -13.09
N LEU A 98 -8.59 -4.41 -12.08
CA LEU A 98 -9.35 -3.75 -11.03
C LEU A 98 -10.19 -2.61 -11.62
N GLY A 99 -11.49 -2.62 -11.39
CA GLY A 99 -12.44 -1.67 -11.94
C GLY A 99 -11.94 -0.22 -11.88
N LEU A 100 -12.05 0.51 -12.98
CA LEU A 100 -11.51 1.88 -13.08
C LEU A 100 -12.30 2.86 -12.22
N GLU A 101 -13.54 2.53 -11.90
CA GLU A 101 -14.43 3.25 -10.99
C GLU A 101 -14.00 3.13 -9.52
N GLU A 102 -13.18 2.13 -9.20
CA GLU A 102 -12.69 1.91 -7.84
C GLU A 102 -11.59 2.90 -7.49
N LYS A 103 -11.83 3.73 -6.49
CA LYS A 103 -10.78 4.57 -5.91
C LYS A 103 -9.89 3.71 -5.02
N ILE A 104 -8.58 3.80 -5.21
CA ILE A 104 -7.60 2.94 -4.54
C ILE A 104 -6.68 3.72 -3.61
N LEU A 105 -6.03 3.01 -2.69
CA LEU A 105 -5.20 3.57 -1.62
C LEU A 105 -4.28 4.73 -2.04
N PRO A 106 -3.46 4.64 -3.11
CA PRO A 106 -2.60 5.76 -3.50
C PRO A 106 -3.38 7.01 -3.90
N GLN A 107 -4.59 6.89 -4.44
CA GLN A 107 -5.42 8.04 -4.77
C GLN A 107 -5.93 8.76 -3.51
N TYR A 108 -6.29 8.02 -2.45
CA TYR A 108 -6.63 8.62 -1.16
C TYR A 108 -5.42 9.31 -0.51
N LEU A 109 -4.25 8.68 -0.56
CA LEU A 109 -3.03 9.25 -0.01
C LEU A 109 -2.59 10.53 -0.72
N LYS A 110 -2.79 10.61 -2.04
CA LYS A 110 -2.53 11.84 -2.81
C LYS A 110 -3.40 13.03 -2.36
N GLU A 111 -4.64 12.80 -1.99
CA GLU A 111 -5.51 13.85 -1.44
C GLU A 111 -5.00 14.39 -0.09
N LEU A 112 -4.18 13.60 0.59
CA LEU A 112 -3.49 13.96 1.81
C LEU A 112 -2.04 14.46 1.58
N ASN A 113 -1.70 14.80 0.33
CA ASN A 113 -0.39 15.28 -0.12
C ASN A 113 0.77 14.27 0.07
N TYR A 114 0.49 12.96 0.06
CA TYR A 114 1.53 11.96 -0.01
C TYR A 114 2.05 11.77 -1.42
N SER A 115 3.35 11.60 -1.58
CA SER A 115 3.95 11.01 -2.78
C SER A 115 3.85 9.49 -2.69
N THR A 116 3.48 8.85 -3.78
CA THR A 116 3.10 7.42 -3.78
C THR A 116 3.96 6.62 -4.75
N TYR A 117 4.55 5.53 -4.25
CA TYR A 117 5.50 4.70 -4.99
C TYR A 117 5.07 3.24 -4.92
N LEU A 118 5.13 2.54 -6.05
CA LEU A 118 4.98 1.08 -6.11
C LEU A 118 6.25 0.46 -6.65
N LEU A 119 6.81 -0.46 -5.88
CA LEU A 119 7.97 -1.27 -6.26
C LEU A 119 7.57 -2.74 -6.29
N GLY A 120 7.81 -3.44 -7.40
CA GLY A 120 7.53 -4.87 -7.54
C GLY A 120 6.23 -5.19 -8.29
N LYS A 121 5.52 -6.22 -7.83
CA LYS A 121 4.37 -6.80 -8.49
C LYS A 121 3.10 -5.95 -8.36
N TRP A 122 2.45 -5.65 -9.51
CA TRP A 122 1.13 -5.02 -9.55
C TRP A 122 -0.02 -6.03 -9.53
N HIS A 123 -0.17 -6.78 -10.57
CA HIS A 123 -1.13 -7.88 -10.78
C HIS A 123 -2.63 -7.50 -10.63
N LEU A 124 -2.98 -6.26 -10.93
CA LEU A 124 -4.36 -5.76 -10.93
C LEU A 124 -4.85 -5.26 -12.29
N GLY A 125 -4.25 -5.77 -13.36
CA GLY A 125 -4.59 -5.48 -14.74
C GLY A 125 -3.39 -4.96 -15.53
N SER A 126 -3.26 -5.49 -16.77
CA SER A 126 -2.17 -5.16 -17.70
C SER A 126 -2.63 -4.98 -19.14
N TYR A 127 -3.92 -5.25 -19.42
CA TYR A 127 -4.45 -5.29 -20.78
C TYR A 127 -4.55 -3.90 -21.44
N ILE A 128 -4.90 -2.88 -20.66
CA ILE A 128 -4.95 -1.47 -21.12
C ILE A 128 -4.13 -0.58 -20.19
N PRO A 129 -3.57 0.53 -20.71
CA PRO A 129 -2.77 1.46 -19.91
C PRO A 129 -3.49 2.05 -18.69
N ASP A 130 -4.82 2.18 -18.74
CA ASP A 130 -5.60 2.73 -17.62
C ASP A 130 -5.57 1.86 -16.37
N TYR A 131 -5.22 0.58 -16.49
CA TYR A 131 -4.99 -0.30 -15.34
C TYR A 131 -3.60 -0.13 -14.71
N PHE A 132 -2.66 0.57 -15.36
CA PHE A 132 -1.27 0.65 -14.87
C PHE A 132 -1.17 1.48 -13.60
N PRO A 133 -0.25 1.14 -12.68
CA PRO A 133 -0.11 1.82 -11.39
C PRO A 133 -0.04 3.34 -11.49
N THR A 134 0.69 3.88 -12.47
CA THR A 134 0.84 5.33 -12.66
C THR A 134 -0.44 6.01 -13.16
N ARG A 135 -1.38 5.26 -13.73
CA ARG A 135 -2.73 5.74 -14.05
C ARG A 135 -3.70 5.55 -12.90
N ARG A 136 -3.30 4.78 -11.89
CA ARG A 136 -4.10 4.43 -10.72
C ARG A 136 -3.62 5.14 -9.45
N GLY A 137 -2.92 6.26 -9.57
CA GLY A 137 -2.58 7.12 -8.44
C GLY A 137 -1.17 6.98 -7.88
N PHE A 138 -0.36 6.05 -8.37
CA PHE A 138 1.05 6.02 -8.02
C PHE A 138 1.84 7.07 -8.85
N ASP A 139 2.68 7.85 -8.18
CA ASP A 139 3.57 8.81 -8.84
C ASP A 139 4.74 8.12 -9.51
N TYR A 140 5.17 6.99 -8.96
CA TYR A 140 6.27 6.20 -9.48
C TYR A 140 5.94 4.71 -9.44
N PHE A 141 6.37 3.99 -10.47
CA PHE A 141 6.27 2.54 -10.57
C PHE A 141 7.55 1.94 -11.11
N TYR A 142 8.09 0.95 -10.40
CA TYR A 142 9.18 0.11 -10.88
C TYR A 142 8.88 -1.34 -10.53
N GLY A 143 8.65 -2.17 -11.56
CA GLY A 143 8.26 -3.56 -11.35
C GLY A 143 7.59 -4.18 -12.55
N TYR A 144 6.64 -5.07 -12.31
CA TYR A 144 5.95 -5.80 -13.35
C TYR A 144 4.44 -5.82 -13.13
N LEU A 145 3.70 -5.85 -14.26
CA LEU A 145 2.24 -5.70 -14.25
C LEU A 145 1.49 -7.02 -14.05
N THR A 146 2.13 -8.15 -14.33
CA THR A 146 1.53 -9.49 -14.36
C THR A 146 1.80 -10.29 -13.09
N GLY A 147 1.45 -11.58 -13.08
CA GLY A 147 1.57 -12.46 -11.92
C GLY A 147 3.00 -12.81 -11.51
N GLY A 148 3.94 -12.76 -12.44
CA GLY A 148 5.35 -13.08 -12.20
C GLY A 148 6.22 -12.76 -13.39
N ILE A 149 7.52 -12.71 -13.15
CA ILE A 149 8.58 -12.59 -14.17
C ILE A 149 9.72 -13.53 -13.81
N GLY A 150 10.56 -13.85 -14.79
CA GLY A 150 11.80 -14.58 -14.54
C GLY A 150 12.74 -13.80 -13.62
N TYR A 151 13.36 -14.50 -12.67
CA TYR A 151 14.26 -13.86 -11.69
C TYR A 151 15.54 -13.33 -12.31
N TRP A 152 15.98 -13.94 -13.41
CA TRP A 152 17.28 -13.65 -14.03
C TRP A 152 17.17 -12.84 -15.33
N ASP A 153 16.12 -13.06 -16.09
CA ASP A 153 15.91 -12.45 -17.39
C ASP A 153 14.84 -11.34 -17.38
N HIS A 154 14.06 -11.26 -16.29
CA HIS A 154 12.94 -10.34 -16.13
C HIS A 154 11.89 -10.44 -17.25
N ILE A 155 11.81 -11.59 -17.91
CA ILE A 155 10.84 -11.85 -18.98
C ILE A 155 9.55 -12.40 -18.36
N HIS A 156 8.44 -11.94 -18.88
CA HIS A 156 7.12 -12.48 -18.52
C HIS A 156 6.92 -13.85 -19.17
N GLY A 157 6.64 -14.86 -18.37
CA GLY A 157 6.25 -16.19 -18.80
C GLY A 157 4.90 -16.23 -19.54
#